data_94ae48ca7d2942a39f68b649ab449a56
#
_entry.id   94ae48ca7d2942a39f68b649ab449a56
#
_cell.length_a   1.000
_cell.length_b   1.000
_cell.length_c   1.000
_cell.angle_alpha   90.00
_cell.angle_beta   90.00
_cell.angle_gamma   90.00
#
_symmetry.space_group_name_H-M   'P 1'
#
loop_
_entity.id
_entity.type
_entity.pdbx_description
1 polymer ?
#
loop_
_entity_poly.entity_id
_entity_poly.type
_entity_poly.pdbx_seq_one_letter_code
_entity_poly.pdbx_strand_id
1 'polypeptide(L)'
;MEVQANYIRRIEIHGLWHRYDIAWELRPDVNILSGINGVGKTTILNRSVGYLEQTTGEVKSDEKNGVHVFFDNPEATFIPYDVIRSYDRPLIMGDFTARMADPNVKSELDWQLYLLQRRYLDYQVNIGNKMIELLSGDEQQRSLAPALSAPKRKFQDMIDELFSYTRKKIDRKSN
;
A
#
# COMPACT_ATOMS: atom_id res chain seq x y z
N MET A 1 -17.20 -6.49 14.31
CA MET A 1 -17.15 -6.54 12.84
C MET A 1 -16.27 -5.38 12.39
N GLU A 2 -15.28 -5.64 11.54
CA GLU A 2 -14.50 -4.55 10.95
C GLU A 2 -15.32 -3.87 9.86
N VAL A 3 -15.47 -2.56 9.95
CA VAL A 3 -16.21 -1.75 8.99
C VAL A 3 -15.20 -0.97 8.16
N GLN A 4 -15.25 -1.15 6.85
CA GLN A 4 -14.34 -0.50 5.92
C GLN A 4 -14.84 0.90 5.56
N ALA A 5 -13.92 1.88 5.57
CA ALA A 5 -14.15 3.19 5.00
C ALA A 5 -13.98 3.19 3.47
N ASN A 6 -14.66 4.12 2.79
CA ASN A 6 -14.45 4.35 1.35
C ASN A 6 -13.35 5.40 1.12
N TYR A 7 -13.28 6.44 1.98
CA TYR A 7 -12.25 7.48 1.90
C TYR A 7 -12.00 8.15 3.25
N ILE A 8 -10.88 8.85 3.35
CA ILE A 8 -10.55 9.70 4.49
C ILE A 8 -11.19 11.07 4.25
N ARG A 9 -12.12 11.46 5.14
CA ARG A 9 -12.82 12.72 5.05
C ARG A 9 -11.99 13.90 5.57
N ARG A 10 -11.24 13.69 6.66
CA ARG A 10 -10.47 14.75 7.33
C ARG A 10 -9.25 14.18 8.02
N ILE A 11 -8.17 14.94 8.02
CA ILE A 11 -6.96 14.68 8.79
C ILE A 11 -6.70 15.90 9.68
N GLU A 12 -6.48 15.66 10.96
CA GLU A 12 -6.02 16.64 11.92
C GLU A 12 -4.63 16.27 12.42
N ILE A 13 -3.73 17.23 12.49
CA ILE A 13 -2.38 17.07 13.04
C ILE A 13 -2.14 18.20 14.01
N HIS A 14 -2.02 17.87 15.30
CA HIS A 14 -1.76 18.83 16.34
C HIS A 14 -0.27 18.87 16.69
N GLY A 15 0.23 20.07 16.98
CA GLY A 15 1.60 20.27 17.42
C GLY A 15 2.64 19.92 16.36
N LEU A 16 2.36 20.10 15.06
CA LEU A 16 3.38 19.92 14.02
C LEU A 16 4.53 20.90 14.28
N TRP A 17 5.75 20.33 14.50
CA TRP A 17 6.96 21.05 14.94
C TRP A 17 6.75 21.85 16.23
N HIS A 18 5.88 21.37 17.15
CA HIS A 18 5.50 22.02 18.40
C HIS A 18 4.88 23.41 18.24
N ARG A 19 4.37 23.72 17.04
CA ARG A 19 3.91 25.08 16.72
C ARG A 19 2.61 25.16 15.92
N TYR A 20 2.34 24.20 15.05
CA TYR A 20 1.24 24.30 14.12
C TYR A 20 0.21 23.20 14.30
N ASP A 21 -1.05 23.58 14.27
CA ASP A 21 -2.18 22.68 14.14
C ASP A 21 -2.72 22.74 12.72
N ILE A 22 -2.94 21.60 12.12
CA ILE A 22 -3.43 21.43 10.76
C ILE A 22 -4.76 20.71 10.82
N ALA A 23 -5.75 21.21 10.12
CA ALA A 23 -6.98 20.52 9.81
C ALA A 23 -7.17 20.51 8.30
N TRP A 24 -7.21 19.32 7.70
CA TRP A 24 -7.29 19.18 6.26
C TRP A 24 -8.53 18.36 5.90
N GLU A 25 -9.53 19.05 5.32
CA GLU A 25 -10.72 18.41 4.75
C GLU A 25 -10.37 17.82 3.38
N LEU A 26 -10.70 16.54 3.20
CA LEU A 26 -10.38 15.78 2.00
C LEU A 26 -11.61 15.49 1.16
N ARG A 27 -11.43 15.44 -0.14
CA ARG A 27 -12.41 14.98 -1.12
C ARG A 27 -12.28 13.47 -1.32
N PRO A 28 -13.36 12.79 -1.74
CA PRO A 28 -13.31 11.34 -1.96
C PRO A 28 -12.48 10.93 -3.19
N ASP A 29 -12.12 11.86 -4.06
CA ASP A 29 -11.41 11.63 -5.31
C ASP A 29 -9.91 11.97 -5.20
N VAL A 30 -9.52 13.17 -5.59
CA VAL A 30 -8.13 13.61 -5.66
C VAL A 30 -7.89 14.80 -4.75
N ASN A 31 -6.85 14.69 -3.91
CA ASN A 31 -6.38 15.76 -3.04
C ASN A 31 -4.90 16.03 -3.34
N ILE A 32 -4.56 17.30 -3.58
CA ILE A 32 -3.20 17.71 -3.93
C ILE A 32 -2.64 18.61 -2.85
N LEU A 33 -1.52 18.19 -2.25
CA LEU A 33 -0.75 18.98 -1.29
C LEU A 33 0.45 19.60 -2.01
N SER A 34 0.38 20.91 -2.30
CA SER A 34 1.44 21.64 -2.98
C SER A 34 2.09 22.69 -2.08
N GLY A 35 3.29 23.14 -2.46
CA GLY A 35 4.04 24.15 -1.75
C GLY A 35 5.54 24.04 -2.01
N ILE A 36 6.31 25.02 -1.53
CA ILE A 36 7.78 25.06 -1.69
C ILE A 36 8.46 23.90 -0.99
N ASN A 37 9.71 23.60 -1.37
CA ASN A 37 10.50 22.57 -0.70
C ASN A 37 10.76 22.95 0.76
N GLY A 38 10.71 21.96 1.65
CA GLY A 38 10.91 22.16 3.08
C GLY A 38 9.68 22.61 3.88
N VAL A 39 8.54 22.93 3.23
CA VAL A 39 7.32 23.40 3.92
C VAL A 39 6.60 22.31 4.72
N GLY A 40 7.05 21.06 4.66
CA GLY A 40 6.50 19.96 5.47
C GLY A 40 5.49 19.05 4.79
N LYS A 41 5.30 19.14 3.48
CA LYS A 41 4.38 18.25 2.73
C LYS A 41 4.59 16.78 3.07
N THR A 42 5.83 16.31 2.94
CA THR A 42 6.20 14.91 3.23
C THR A 42 6.01 14.57 4.71
N THR A 43 6.24 15.52 5.61
CA THR A 43 6.04 15.33 7.05
C THR A 43 4.56 15.10 7.38
N ILE A 44 3.67 15.89 6.78
CA ILE A 44 2.21 15.73 6.91
C ILE A 44 1.78 14.35 6.43
N LEU A 45 2.19 13.97 5.21
CA LEU A 45 1.84 12.67 4.64
C LEU A 45 2.41 11.50 5.47
N ASN A 46 3.66 11.57 5.89
CA ASN A 46 4.28 10.51 6.70
C ASN A 46 3.61 10.35 8.07
N ARG A 47 3.18 11.44 8.72
CA ARG A 47 2.42 11.38 9.98
C ARG A 47 1.05 10.73 9.77
N SER A 48 0.36 11.08 8.67
CA SER A 48 -0.93 10.49 8.32
C SER A 48 -0.82 8.99 8.05
N VAL A 49 0.21 8.57 7.30
CA VAL A 49 0.49 7.15 7.04
C VAL A 49 0.85 6.43 8.34
N GLY A 50 1.71 7.02 9.18
CA GLY A 50 2.08 6.44 10.48
C GLY A 50 0.87 6.19 11.38
N TYR A 51 -0.14 7.06 11.36
CA TYR A 51 -1.40 6.82 12.06
C TYR A 51 -2.16 5.61 11.50
N LEU A 52 -2.26 5.48 10.17
CA LEU A 52 -2.94 4.36 9.52
C LEU A 52 -2.21 3.02 9.75
N GLU A 53 -0.89 3.03 9.80
CA GLU A 53 -0.08 1.84 10.12
C GLU A 53 -0.33 1.32 11.55
N GLN A 54 -0.61 2.21 12.50
CA GLN A 54 -0.86 1.87 13.90
C GLN A 54 -2.29 1.38 14.16
N THR A 55 -3.26 1.83 13.37
CA THR A 55 -4.67 1.44 13.54
C THR A 55 -4.99 0.03 13.04
N THR A 56 -4.09 -0.64 12.34
CA THR A 56 -4.25 -2.05 11.94
C THR A 56 -3.99 -3.07 13.07
N GLY A 57 -3.62 -2.60 14.27
CA GLY A 57 -3.42 -3.45 15.45
C GLY A 57 -3.73 -2.68 16.72
N GLU A 58 -4.88 -2.96 17.36
CA GLU A 58 -5.38 -2.35 18.60
C GLU A 58 -5.36 -0.80 18.61
N VAL A 59 -6.56 -0.22 18.65
CA VAL A 59 -6.81 1.22 18.80
C VAL A 59 -6.10 1.74 20.05
N LYS A 60 -4.86 2.20 19.86
CA LYS A 60 -4.24 3.13 20.81
C LYS A 60 -4.36 4.51 20.20
N SER A 61 -5.32 5.28 20.69
CA SER A 61 -5.34 6.72 20.50
C SER A 61 -3.99 7.25 20.99
N ASP A 62 -3.07 7.45 20.06
CA ASP A 62 -1.76 7.99 20.41
C ASP A 62 -1.91 9.51 20.52
N GLU A 63 -2.47 9.96 21.65
CA GLU A 63 -2.49 11.38 22.02
C GLU A 63 -1.11 12.02 21.95
N LYS A 64 -0.04 11.22 22.00
CA LYS A 64 1.33 11.70 21.89
C LYS A 64 1.73 12.14 20.49
N ASN A 65 1.12 11.61 19.44
CA ASN A 65 1.47 11.99 18.05
C ASN A 65 0.55 13.07 17.48
N GLY A 66 -0.52 13.42 18.16
CA GLY A 66 -1.42 14.51 17.77
C GLY A 66 -2.00 14.38 16.36
N VAL A 67 -2.17 13.14 15.84
CA VAL A 67 -2.76 12.89 14.52
C VAL A 67 -4.09 12.19 14.70
N HIS A 68 -5.13 12.71 14.04
CA HIS A 68 -6.46 12.11 13.98
C HIS A 68 -6.92 12.00 12.54
N VAL A 69 -7.40 10.83 12.15
CA VAL A 69 -7.95 10.57 10.83
C VAL A 69 -9.44 10.25 10.97
N PHE A 70 -10.25 10.98 10.22
CA PHE A 70 -11.70 10.82 10.22
C PHE A 70 -12.12 10.22 8.88
N PHE A 71 -12.85 9.14 8.93
CA PHE A 71 -13.40 8.47 7.75
C PHE A 71 -14.74 9.07 7.32
N ASP A 72 -15.17 8.74 6.11
CA ASP A 72 -16.49 9.06 5.57
C ASP A 72 -17.63 8.44 6.42
N ASN A 73 -17.40 7.22 6.89
CA ASN A 73 -18.30 6.52 7.80
C ASN A 73 -17.73 6.58 9.23
N PRO A 74 -18.44 7.17 10.21
CA PRO A 74 -18.00 7.21 11.60
C PRO A 74 -17.82 5.84 12.27
N GLU A 75 -18.48 4.79 11.75
CA GLU A 75 -18.36 3.43 12.26
C GLU A 75 -17.19 2.67 11.62
N ALA A 76 -16.53 3.26 10.62
CA ALA A 76 -15.42 2.60 9.94
C ALA A 76 -14.20 2.49 10.86
N THR A 77 -13.62 1.30 10.89
CA THR A 77 -12.46 0.98 11.72
C THR A 77 -11.16 0.91 10.92
N PHE A 78 -11.25 0.77 9.61
CA PHE A 78 -10.06 0.71 8.73
C PHE A 78 -10.37 1.21 7.32
N ILE A 79 -9.31 1.55 6.60
CA ILE A 79 -9.32 1.84 5.16
C ILE A 79 -8.16 1.10 4.50
N PRO A 80 -8.38 0.37 3.38
CA PRO A 80 -7.27 -0.15 2.60
C PRO A 80 -6.55 1.02 1.92
N TYR A 81 -5.23 1.07 2.03
CA TYR A 81 -4.43 2.12 1.43
C TYR A 81 -3.13 1.58 0.84
N ASP A 82 -2.54 2.33 -0.07
CA ASP A 82 -1.20 2.09 -0.57
C ASP A 82 -0.38 3.39 -0.55
N VAL A 83 0.93 3.29 -0.39
CA VAL A 83 1.83 4.44 -0.27
C VAL A 83 2.89 4.37 -1.35
N ILE A 84 2.84 5.33 -2.28
CA ILE A 84 3.87 5.51 -3.29
C ILE A 84 4.80 6.65 -2.83
N ARG A 85 6.06 6.32 -2.56
CA ARG A 85 7.07 7.30 -2.11
C ARG A 85 7.90 7.79 -3.27
N SER A 86 8.58 8.94 -3.09
CA SER A 86 9.54 9.43 -4.08
C SER A 86 10.68 8.45 -4.28
N TYR A 87 10.96 8.12 -5.54
CA TYR A 87 11.95 7.10 -5.91
C TYR A 87 13.40 7.61 -5.87
N ASP A 88 13.59 8.93 -5.96
CA ASP A 88 14.93 9.54 -6.03
C ASP A 88 15.60 9.72 -4.67
N ARG A 89 14.94 9.27 -3.60
CA ARG A 89 15.44 9.43 -2.25
C ARG A 89 16.42 8.30 -1.89
N PRO A 90 17.67 8.60 -1.52
CA PRO A 90 18.56 7.59 -0.95
C PRO A 90 18.00 7.07 0.37
N LEU A 91 18.22 5.80 0.67
CA LEU A 91 17.83 5.19 1.94
C LEU A 91 18.53 5.89 3.11
N ILE A 92 17.76 6.25 4.13
CA ILE A 92 18.31 6.84 5.37
C ILE A 92 18.91 5.71 6.21
N MET A 93 20.10 5.92 6.76
CA MET A 93 20.86 4.91 7.51
C MET A 93 20.08 4.24 8.66
N GLY A 94 19.14 4.92 9.32
CA GLY A 94 18.31 4.36 10.39
C GLY A 94 17.35 3.25 9.93
N ASP A 95 16.97 3.26 8.66
CA ASP A 95 16.12 2.24 8.06
C ASP A 95 16.92 1.01 7.60
N PHE A 96 18.25 1.12 7.57
CA PHE A 96 19.17 0.14 7.01
C PHE A 96 19.21 -1.18 7.77
N THR A 97 19.13 -1.15 9.09
CA THR A 97 19.25 -2.35 9.93
C THR A 97 18.10 -3.34 9.75
N ALA A 98 16.91 -2.85 9.45
CA ALA A 98 15.76 -3.69 9.13
C ALA A 98 15.74 -4.18 7.66
N ARG A 99 16.51 -3.52 6.79
CA ARG A 99 16.49 -3.69 5.33
C ARG A 99 17.74 -4.42 4.78
N MET A 100 18.71 -4.76 5.62
CA MET A 100 20.02 -5.34 5.23
C MET A 100 19.97 -6.79 4.73
N ALA A 101 18.79 -7.35 4.48
CA ALA A 101 18.69 -8.74 3.99
C ALA A 101 19.14 -8.90 2.52
N ASP A 102 19.21 -7.81 1.74
CA ASP A 102 19.58 -7.87 0.32
C ASP A 102 20.55 -6.73 -0.04
N PRO A 103 21.80 -7.06 -0.44
CA PRO A 103 22.83 -6.06 -0.81
C PRO A 103 22.46 -5.28 -2.10
N ASN A 104 21.46 -5.72 -2.85
CA ASN A 104 21.01 -5.04 -4.06
C ASN A 104 20.08 -3.86 -3.78
N VAL A 105 19.53 -3.76 -2.57
CA VAL A 105 18.63 -2.68 -2.18
C VAL A 105 19.43 -1.44 -1.78
N LYS A 106 19.61 -0.50 -2.71
CA LYS A 106 20.42 0.71 -2.55
C LYS A 106 19.60 2.00 -2.47
N SER A 107 18.38 1.98 -3.01
CA SER A 107 17.48 3.14 -3.08
C SER A 107 16.10 2.81 -2.51
N GLU A 108 15.29 3.85 -2.31
CA GLU A 108 13.88 3.68 -1.95
C GLU A 108 13.11 2.90 -3.02
N LEU A 109 13.43 3.11 -4.29
CA LEU A 109 12.85 2.35 -5.40
C LEU A 109 13.19 0.85 -5.29
N ASP A 110 14.47 0.52 -5.06
CA ASP A 110 14.88 -0.88 -4.92
C ASP A 110 14.15 -1.56 -3.75
N TRP A 111 13.98 -0.82 -2.65
CA TRP A 111 13.24 -1.33 -1.49
C TRP A 111 11.76 -1.57 -1.81
N GLN A 112 11.10 -0.63 -2.48
CA GLN A 112 9.70 -0.80 -2.87
C GLN A 112 9.52 -1.96 -3.87
N LEU A 113 10.43 -2.11 -4.83
CA LEU A 113 10.42 -3.24 -5.75
C LEU A 113 10.63 -4.57 -5.02
N TYR A 114 11.55 -4.61 -4.06
CA TYR A 114 11.77 -5.79 -3.22
C TYR A 114 10.52 -6.18 -2.42
N LEU A 115 9.86 -5.21 -1.78
CA LEU A 115 8.62 -5.46 -1.05
C LEU A 115 7.49 -5.92 -1.98
N LEU A 116 7.36 -5.30 -3.16
CA LEU A 116 6.36 -5.67 -4.16
C LEU A 116 6.59 -7.10 -4.67
N GLN A 117 7.84 -7.45 -4.93
CA GLN A 117 8.22 -8.81 -5.33
C GLN A 117 7.85 -9.84 -4.26
N ARG A 118 8.12 -9.53 -2.98
CA ARG A 118 7.72 -10.40 -1.86
C ARG A 118 6.21 -10.61 -1.80
N ARG A 119 5.43 -9.52 -1.83
CA ARG A 119 3.96 -9.59 -1.85
C ARG A 119 3.43 -10.39 -3.04
N TYR A 120 4.06 -10.24 -4.20
CA TYR A 120 3.68 -11.00 -5.38
C TYR A 120 3.98 -12.51 -5.23
N LEU A 121 5.10 -12.87 -4.64
CA LEU A 121 5.42 -14.27 -4.34
C LEU A 121 4.42 -14.87 -3.34
N ASP A 122 4.11 -14.17 -2.26
CA ASP A 122 3.10 -14.60 -1.29
C ASP A 122 1.73 -14.79 -1.95
N TYR A 123 1.34 -13.87 -2.82
CA TYR A 123 0.11 -13.99 -3.61
C TYR A 123 0.11 -15.23 -4.50
N GLN A 124 1.24 -15.52 -5.18
CA GLN A 124 1.37 -16.72 -6.02
C GLN A 124 1.28 -18.01 -5.20
N VAL A 125 1.94 -18.05 -4.05
CA VAL A 125 1.88 -19.21 -3.14
C VAL A 125 0.45 -19.43 -2.64
N ASN A 126 -0.23 -18.37 -2.23
CA ASN A 126 -1.61 -18.45 -1.75
C ASN A 126 -2.57 -18.96 -2.85
N ILE A 127 -2.42 -18.46 -4.08
CA ILE A 127 -3.21 -18.97 -5.22
C ILE A 127 -2.88 -20.43 -5.52
N GLY A 128 -1.59 -20.78 -5.52
CA GLY A 128 -1.16 -22.16 -5.71
C GLY A 128 -1.77 -23.12 -4.69
N ASN A 129 -1.72 -22.75 -3.42
CA ASN A 129 -2.33 -23.55 -2.34
C ASN A 129 -3.84 -23.71 -2.52
N LYS A 130 -4.55 -22.62 -2.83
CA LYS A 130 -5.99 -22.69 -3.12
C LYS A 130 -6.31 -23.53 -4.36
N MET A 131 -5.48 -23.48 -5.41
CA MET A 131 -5.66 -24.36 -6.57
C MET A 131 -5.49 -25.85 -6.19
N ILE A 132 -4.49 -26.18 -5.41
CA ILE A 132 -4.27 -27.55 -4.93
C ILE A 132 -5.46 -28.02 -4.10
N GLU A 133 -5.95 -27.17 -3.19
CA GLU A 133 -7.13 -27.46 -2.38
C GLU A 133 -8.36 -27.76 -3.25
N LEU A 134 -8.68 -26.91 -4.22
CA LEU A 134 -9.81 -27.08 -5.13
C LEU A 134 -9.67 -28.33 -6.02
N LEU A 135 -8.46 -28.61 -6.52
CA LEU A 135 -8.20 -29.77 -7.36
C LEU A 135 -8.28 -31.09 -6.56
N SER A 136 -8.05 -31.03 -5.25
CA SER A 136 -8.16 -32.19 -4.35
C SER A 136 -9.60 -32.44 -3.88
N GLY A 137 -10.52 -31.50 -4.12
CA GLY A 137 -11.92 -31.56 -3.73
C GLY A 137 -12.82 -32.32 -4.73
N ASP A 138 -14.10 -32.11 -4.60
CA ASP A 138 -15.13 -32.68 -5.48
C ASP A 138 -15.14 -32.06 -6.89
N GLU A 139 -16.00 -32.57 -7.78
CA GLU A 139 -16.06 -32.12 -9.18
C GLU A 139 -16.52 -30.65 -9.31
N GLN A 140 -17.37 -30.18 -8.39
CA GLN A 140 -17.76 -28.77 -8.34
C GLN A 140 -16.60 -27.87 -7.95
N GLN A 141 -15.84 -28.25 -6.96
CA GLN A 141 -14.64 -27.49 -6.52
C GLN A 141 -13.56 -27.46 -7.60
N ARG A 142 -13.33 -28.57 -8.29
CA ARG A 142 -12.37 -28.63 -9.41
C ARG A 142 -12.73 -27.67 -10.55
N SER A 143 -14.02 -27.49 -10.84
CA SER A 143 -14.48 -26.58 -11.88
C SER A 143 -14.15 -25.10 -11.58
N LEU A 144 -13.93 -24.73 -10.32
CA LEU A 144 -13.60 -23.36 -9.90
C LEU A 144 -12.10 -23.06 -10.00
N ALA A 145 -11.21 -24.04 -10.02
CA ALA A 145 -9.77 -23.84 -10.04
C ALA A 145 -9.26 -22.94 -11.18
N PRO A 146 -9.75 -23.03 -12.44
CA PRO A 146 -9.30 -22.14 -13.52
C PRO A 146 -9.61 -20.66 -13.27
N ALA A 147 -10.70 -20.35 -12.55
CA ALA A 147 -11.13 -18.98 -12.26
C ALA A 147 -10.12 -18.26 -11.35
N LEU A 148 -9.36 -18.96 -10.51
CA LEU A 148 -8.35 -18.38 -9.64
C LEU A 148 -7.18 -17.73 -10.41
N SER A 149 -6.90 -18.18 -11.61
CA SER A 149 -5.84 -17.60 -12.47
C SER A 149 -6.28 -16.37 -13.27
N ALA A 150 -7.59 -16.10 -13.35
CA ALA A 150 -8.12 -15.00 -14.14
C ALA A 150 -7.64 -13.60 -13.69
N PRO A 151 -7.56 -13.27 -12.40
CA PRO A 151 -7.04 -11.98 -11.96
C PRO A 151 -5.58 -11.76 -12.37
N LYS A 152 -4.73 -12.79 -12.28
CA LYS A 152 -3.33 -12.73 -12.73
C LYS A 152 -3.23 -12.42 -14.22
N ARG A 153 -4.01 -13.11 -15.05
CA ARG A 153 -4.03 -12.88 -16.50
C ARG A 153 -4.49 -11.47 -16.84
N LYS A 154 -5.59 -11.02 -16.22
CA LYS A 154 -6.12 -9.67 -16.42
C LYS A 154 -5.09 -8.60 -16.06
N PHE A 155 -4.35 -8.78 -14.96
CA PHE A 155 -3.28 -7.87 -14.56
C PHE A 155 -2.15 -7.86 -15.59
N GLN A 156 -1.68 -9.02 -16.06
CA GLN A 156 -0.65 -9.12 -17.08
C GLN A 156 -1.06 -8.49 -18.40
N ASP A 157 -2.31 -8.68 -18.83
CA ASP A 157 -2.86 -8.07 -20.04
C ASP A 157 -2.89 -6.55 -19.93
N MET A 158 -3.29 -6.02 -18.78
CA MET A 158 -3.29 -4.57 -18.50
C MET A 158 -1.87 -3.98 -18.54
N ILE A 159 -0.88 -4.67 -17.99
CA ILE A 159 0.53 -4.24 -18.07
C ILE A 159 1.03 -4.29 -19.52
N ASP A 160 0.73 -5.35 -20.28
CA ASP A 160 1.10 -5.44 -21.70
C ASP A 160 0.47 -4.30 -22.51
N GLU A 161 -0.76 -3.89 -22.20
CA GLU A 161 -1.44 -2.76 -22.82
C GLU A 161 -0.73 -1.44 -22.48
N LEU A 162 -0.43 -1.19 -21.20
CA LEU A 162 0.29 0.01 -20.76
C LEU A 162 1.68 0.16 -21.44
N PHE A 163 2.37 -0.95 -21.64
CA PHE A 163 3.69 -0.95 -22.27
C PHE A 163 3.66 -1.17 -23.79
N SER A 164 2.49 -1.20 -24.42
CA SER A 164 2.34 -1.46 -25.87
C SER A 164 3.20 -0.52 -26.75
N TYR A 165 3.28 0.76 -26.36
CA TYR A 165 4.09 1.77 -27.07
C TYR A 165 5.60 1.50 -27.00
N THR A 166 6.07 0.79 -25.96
CA THR A 166 7.49 0.48 -25.76
C THR A 166 7.90 -0.84 -26.40
N ARG A 167 6.97 -1.57 -27.01
CA ARG A 167 7.12 -2.92 -27.55
C ARG A 167 7.61 -3.94 -26.51
N LYS A 168 7.43 -3.66 -25.21
CA LYS A 168 7.75 -4.56 -24.11
C LYS A 168 6.50 -5.36 -23.72
N LYS A 169 6.71 -6.61 -23.31
CA LYS A 169 5.65 -7.49 -22.81
C LYS A 169 6.17 -8.27 -21.61
N ILE A 170 5.24 -8.68 -20.74
CA ILE A 170 5.57 -9.55 -19.62
C ILE A 170 5.95 -10.94 -20.16
N ASP A 171 7.10 -11.45 -19.72
CA ASP A 171 7.44 -12.85 -19.94
C ASP A 171 6.56 -13.73 -19.03
N ARG A 172 5.59 -14.41 -19.64
CA ARG A 172 4.64 -15.29 -18.93
C ARG A 172 5.20 -16.70 -18.68
N LYS A 173 6.39 -17.01 -19.19
CA LYS A 173 7.01 -18.34 -19.10
C LYS A 173 8.13 -18.41 -18.07
N SER A 174 8.74 -17.28 -17.72
CA SER A 174 9.73 -17.25 -16.64
C SER A 174 9.01 -17.26 -15.29
N ASN A 175 9.17 -18.35 -14.57
CA ASN A 175 8.78 -18.46 -13.16
C ASN A 175 9.87 -17.85 -12.28
#